data_f40b9a7ea9c34c2e39860832ec2421ee
#
_entry.id   f40b9a7ea9c34c2e39860832ec2421ee
#
_cell.length_a   1.000
_cell.length_b   1.000
_cell.length_c   1.000
_cell.angle_alpha   90.00
_cell.angle_beta   90.00
_cell.angle_gamma   90.00
#
_symmetry.space_group_name_H-M   'P 1'
#
loop_
_entity.id
_entity.type
_entity.pdbx_description
1 polymer ?
#
loop_
_entity_poly.entity_id
_entity_poly.type
_entity_poly.pdbx_seq_one_letter_code
_entity_poly.pdbx_strand_id
1 'polypeptide(L)'
;MRTLTLAGTLVLFTLGAGAAAPAAAQDDAVAFEVAGLAFSLDGETGPFRLLTDTTTVEAGLGIATLTLESDTPRTPPTLALRWSTPALDMQGIWTTGSWGRKTIGPDWSMSGVTSMFARNAPVLALFGNDDGNRVTIAVSDALNPIRLRAGIREEDATVRGEIELFTERHPRTNRIELQIRVDRRPVPLRKSLGEVSAWWAGIPDTEPAHVPDLARRPMYSTWYSYHQQVEAAALLREVELAKELGYEAIIVDDGWQTLDSRRGYAFTGDWEPERIPAMRDFVDGVHERGMKLLLWYAMPLVGENSKTFVEFRGRYLRYWDGQGAWVLDPRYPEVREHLIDTYRRAMDEWNVDGFKLDFLGFFVATDSTELTMADGRDFASVSEAADRLLTDLMTELRAVNPDVVIEFRQPYIGPLMRKYGNMFRAADAPHVATDNRLRTVDLRLLSGNTAVHSDMFMWHPEDDVEAAALQFLSVLFAVPQLSVRLERIPPDHREMVRHWTDYWVRNREVLLDGTFIPHAPLANYPLIEAVGETKRIVALYGDQIVHLPEDHHRRALDVINAGHRSRVIVEVGGRLGRFDYRVSDTLGREFGSSSVELNPGVYRFSVPRSGLLELTPAP
;
A
#
# COMPACT_ATOMS: atom_id res chain seq x y z
N MET A 1 -28.36 -43.93 41.99
CA MET A 1 -29.74 -43.42 42.05
C MET A 1 -29.81 -42.27 43.04
N ARG A 2 -29.79 -41.05 42.58
CA ARG A 2 -30.26 -39.87 43.34
C ARG A 2 -30.82 -38.91 42.26
N THR A 3 -32.13 -38.77 42.32
CA THR A 3 -32.96 -37.89 41.52
C THR A 3 -32.77 -36.44 41.95
N LEU A 4 -32.38 -35.54 41.00
CA LEU A 4 -32.47 -34.11 41.25
C LEU A 4 -33.67 -33.54 40.49
N THR A 5 -34.60 -33.02 41.24
CA THR A 5 -35.78 -32.29 40.77
C THR A 5 -35.39 -30.83 40.53
N LEU A 6 -35.49 -30.34 39.28
CA LEU A 6 -35.38 -28.91 38.96
C LEU A 6 -36.78 -28.27 39.11
N ALA A 7 -36.89 -27.34 39.99
CA ALA A 7 -38.03 -26.42 40.10
C ALA A 7 -37.77 -25.21 39.17
N GLY A 8 -38.55 -25.09 38.08
CA GLY A 8 -38.55 -23.94 37.19
C GLY A 8 -39.43 -22.84 37.75
N THR A 9 -38.85 -21.66 38.03
CA THR A 9 -39.58 -20.46 38.36
C THR A 9 -39.91 -19.71 37.06
N LEU A 10 -41.19 -19.66 36.73
CA LEU A 10 -41.74 -18.89 35.58
C LEU A 10 -41.87 -17.44 36.00
N VAL A 11 -41.03 -16.54 35.46
CA VAL A 11 -41.18 -15.09 35.62
C VAL A 11 -42.03 -14.56 34.45
N LEU A 12 -43.24 -14.17 34.73
CA LEU A 12 -44.10 -13.44 33.78
C LEU A 12 -43.63 -11.98 33.67
N PHE A 13 -43.06 -11.62 32.52
CA PHE A 13 -42.88 -10.22 32.15
C PHE A 13 -44.17 -9.69 31.54
N THR A 14 -44.82 -8.75 32.21
CA THR A 14 -45.90 -7.95 31.62
C THR A 14 -45.28 -6.92 30.67
N LEU A 15 -45.52 -7.11 29.38
CA LEU A 15 -45.25 -6.12 28.34
C LEU A 15 -46.19 -4.93 28.48
N GLY A 16 -45.68 -3.86 29.02
CA GLY A 16 -46.30 -2.53 28.88
C GLY A 16 -46.07 -2.05 27.44
N ALA A 17 -47.11 -2.05 26.62
CA ALA A 17 -47.10 -1.45 25.29
C ALA A 17 -47.06 0.09 25.42
N GLY A 18 -45.87 0.65 25.56
CA GLY A 18 -45.59 2.02 25.23
C GLY A 18 -45.23 2.08 23.75
N ALA A 19 -46.15 2.47 22.88
CA ALA A 19 -45.83 2.81 21.52
C ALA A 19 -44.93 4.05 21.52
N ALA A 20 -43.59 3.82 21.43
CA ALA A 20 -42.70 4.87 21.01
C ALA A 20 -43.02 5.15 19.55
N ALA A 21 -43.49 6.34 19.25
CA ALA A 21 -43.58 6.83 17.88
C ALA A 21 -42.22 6.66 17.20
N PRO A 22 -42.15 6.25 15.92
CA PRO A 22 -40.91 6.22 15.19
C PRO A 22 -40.31 7.62 15.25
N ALA A 23 -39.09 7.76 15.70
CA ALA A 23 -38.36 9.01 15.59
C ALA A 23 -38.42 9.38 14.10
N ALA A 24 -39.11 10.48 13.79
CA ALA A 24 -39.11 11.05 12.47
C ALA A 24 -37.64 11.20 12.06
N ALA A 25 -37.29 10.64 10.90
CA ALA A 25 -36.00 10.94 10.28
C ALA A 25 -35.97 12.48 10.18
N GLN A 26 -35.04 13.10 10.90
CA GLN A 26 -34.72 14.49 10.67
C GLN A 26 -34.27 14.54 9.22
N ASP A 27 -35.00 15.22 8.35
CA ASP A 27 -34.53 15.61 7.02
C ASP A 27 -33.38 16.58 7.25
N ASP A 28 -32.17 16.04 7.34
CA ASP A 28 -30.95 16.83 7.41
C ASP A 28 -30.90 17.67 6.12
N ALA A 29 -30.85 18.99 6.27
CA ALA A 29 -30.81 19.88 5.12
C ALA A 29 -29.60 19.54 4.24
N VAL A 30 -29.84 19.33 2.94
CA VAL A 30 -28.78 19.05 1.97
C VAL A 30 -27.81 20.22 1.95
N ALA A 31 -26.54 19.99 2.29
CA ALA A 31 -25.51 20.99 2.28
C ALA A 31 -24.99 21.25 0.84
N PHE A 32 -24.86 20.19 0.04
CA PHE A 32 -24.50 20.26 -1.38
C PHE A 32 -24.79 18.92 -2.07
N GLU A 33 -24.80 18.94 -3.40
CA GLU A 33 -24.92 17.74 -4.24
C GLU A 33 -23.79 17.71 -5.27
N VAL A 34 -23.18 16.53 -5.47
CA VAL A 34 -22.12 16.32 -6.46
C VAL A 34 -22.26 14.94 -7.10
N ALA A 35 -22.20 14.89 -8.43
CA ALA A 35 -22.38 13.65 -9.22
C ALA A 35 -23.68 12.89 -8.87
N GLY A 36 -24.77 13.60 -8.51
CA GLY A 36 -26.04 13.00 -8.11
C GLY A 36 -26.01 12.31 -6.73
N LEU A 37 -25.04 12.65 -5.88
CA LEU A 37 -24.97 12.23 -4.49
C LEU A 37 -25.13 13.45 -3.59
N ALA A 38 -26.19 13.47 -2.77
CA ALA A 38 -26.46 14.53 -1.82
C ALA A 38 -25.69 14.29 -0.52
N PHE A 39 -25.10 15.37 0.00
CA PHE A 39 -24.40 15.38 1.29
C PHE A 39 -25.14 16.30 2.26
N SER A 40 -25.36 15.82 3.47
CA SER A 40 -25.82 16.63 4.60
C SER A 40 -24.66 16.85 5.58
N LEU A 41 -24.69 18.00 6.26
CA LEU A 41 -23.70 18.33 7.30
C LEU A 41 -24.29 17.94 8.66
N ASP A 42 -23.56 17.12 9.40
CA ASP A 42 -23.80 16.84 10.81
C ASP A 42 -22.73 17.51 11.67
N GLY A 43 -23.14 18.18 12.71
CA GLY A 43 -22.30 19.02 13.56
C GLY A 43 -22.50 20.52 13.29
N GLU A 44 -22.20 21.31 14.31
CA GLU A 44 -22.23 22.76 14.23
C GLU A 44 -20.91 23.31 13.73
N THR A 45 -20.92 24.16 12.71
CA THR A 45 -19.71 24.82 12.20
C THR A 45 -19.12 25.82 13.19
N GLY A 46 -19.84 26.14 14.28
CA GLY A 46 -19.40 27.09 15.29
C GLY A 46 -19.14 28.49 14.69
N PRO A 47 -17.95 29.06 14.87
CA PRO A 47 -17.62 30.37 14.33
C PRO A 47 -17.25 30.35 12.84
N PHE A 48 -17.21 29.18 12.20
CA PHE A 48 -16.89 29.05 10.79
C PHE A 48 -18.14 29.11 9.91
N ARG A 49 -18.03 29.81 8.81
CA ARG A 49 -18.99 29.79 7.71
C ARG A 49 -18.55 28.73 6.72
N LEU A 50 -19.42 27.77 6.40
CA LEU A 50 -19.21 26.80 5.34
C LEU A 50 -19.66 27.39 4.00
N LEU A 51 -18.76 27.40 3.04
CA LEU A 51 -19.02 27.71 1.63
C LEU A 51 -18.80 26.44 0.82
N THR A 52 -19.68 26.19 -0.13
CA THR A 52 -19.61 25.00 -0.99
C THR A 52 -19.72 25.42 -2.45
N ASP A 53 -18.87 24.87 -3.29
CA ASP A 53 -18.93 24.97 -4.75
C ASP A 53 -18.83 23.58 -5.36
N THR A 54 -19.55 23.34 -6.47
CA THR A 54 -19.56 22.01 -7.10
C THR A 54 -19.31 22.13 -8.59
N THR A 55 -18.40 21.29 -9.09
CA THR A 55 -18.06 21.22 -10.51
C THR A 55 -18.35 19.82 -11.04
N THR A 56 -19.11 19.74 -12.13
CA THR A 56 -19.27 18.51 -12.89
C THR A 56 -18.10 18.37 -13.86
N VAL A 57 -17.34 17.29 -13.71
CA VAL A 57 -16.22 16.96 -14.63
C VAL A 57 -16.79 16.26 -15.88
N GLU A 58 -17.63 15.26 -15.65
CA GLU A 58 -18.45 14.58 -16.66
C GLU A 58 -19.66 13.90 -16.01
N ALA A 59 -20.55 13.33 -16.80
CA ALA A 59 -21.74 12.67 -16.26
C ALA A 59 -21.35 11.57 -15.26
N GLY A 60 -21.77 11.72 -14.00
CA GLY A 60 -21.46 10.80 -12.91
C GLY A 60 -20.09 11.02 -12.24
N LEU A 61 -19.33 12.04 -12.63
CA LEU A 61 -18.09 12.43 -11.99
C LEU A 61 -18.09 13.92 -11.66
N GLY A 62 -17.86 14.27 -10.41
CA GLY A 62 -17.81 15.66 -9.96
C GLY A 62 -16.89 15.89 -8.78
N ILE A 63 -16.63 17.16 -8.51
CA ILE A 63 -15.80 17.62 -7.40
C ILE A 63 -16.58 18.68 -6.64
N ALA A 64 -16.70 18.52 -5.32
CA ALA A 64 -17.18 19.55 -4.43
C ALA A 64 -15.98 20.20 -3.72
N THR A 65 -15.90 21.52 -3.72
CA THR A 65 -14.94 22.32 -2.94
C THR A 65 -15.64 22.84 -1.70
N LEU A 66 -15.12 22.52 -0.54
CA LEU A 66 -15.61 22.97 0.76
C LEU A 66 -14.60 23.96 1.33
N THR A 67 -15.09 25.15 1.71
CA THR A 67 -14.28 26.17 2.38
C THR A 67 -14.91 26.52 3.73
N LEU A 68 -14.17 26.36 4.80
CA LEU A 68 -14.51 26.81 6.14
C LEU A 68 -13.76 28.11 6.43
N GLU A 69 -14.49 29.20 6.68
CA GLU A 69 -13.92 30.52 6.95
C GLU A 69 -14.42 31.11 8.27
N SER A 70 -13.53 31.75 9.02
CA SER A 70 -13.87 32.53 10.22
C SER A 70 -13.10 33.85 10.25
N ASP A 71 -13.69 34.87 10.88
CA ASP A 71 -13.09 36.22 10.94
C ASP A 71 -11.76 36.28 11.71
N THR A 72 -11.54 35.33 12.60
CA THR A 72 -10.29 35.21 13.38
C THR A 72 -9.91 33.75 13.53
N PRO A 73 -8.59 33.44 13.70
CA PRO A 73 -8.16 32.06 13.84
C PRO A 73 -8.86 31.34 15.01
N ARG A 74 -9.51 30.21 14.71
CA ARG A 74 -10.25 29.34 15.63
C ARG A 74 -9.87 27.88 15.40
N THR A 75 -10.09 27.05 16.40
CA THR A 75 -9.99 25.59 16.22
C THR A 75 -11.25 25.10 15.49
N PRO A 76 -11.08 24.39 14.35
CA PRO A 76 -12.23 23.82 13.64
C PRO A 76 -12.97 22.82 14.53
N PRO A 77 -14.31 22.81 14.49
CA PRO A 77 -15.09 21.78 15.17
C PRO A 77 -15.03 20.47 14.38
N THR A 78 -15.28 19.35 15.06
CA THR A 78 -15.50 18.06 14.37
C THR A 78 -16.79 18.14 13.56
N LEU A 79 -16.71 17.77 12.29
CA LEU A 79 -17.82 17.77 11.34
C LEU A 79 -17.93 16.40 10.67
N ALA A 80 -19.14 16.00 10.33
CA ALA A 80 -19.37 14.83 9.49
C ALA A 80 -20.24 15.22 8.28
N LEU A 81 -19.80 14.81 7.10
CA LEU A 81 -20.58 14.88 5.87
C LEU A 81 -21.22 13.52 5.65
N ARG A 82 -22.55 13.45 5.79
CA ARG A 82 -23.32 12.23 5.62
C ARG A 82 -23.92 12.16 4.22
N TRP A 83 -23.95 10.97 3.68
CA TRP A 83 -24.57 10.67 2.40
C TRP A 83 -25.29 9.33 2.43
N SER A 84 -26.25 9.16 1.54
CA SER A 84 -26.97 7.90 1.38
C SER A 84 -27.31 7.66 -0.09
N THR A 85 -27.32 6.38 -0.49
CA THR A 85 -27.69 5.96 -1.84
C THR A 85 -28.29 4.55 -1.79
N PRO A 86 -29.22 4.17 -2.68
CA PRO A 86 -29.69 2.79 -2.78
C PRO A 86 -28.51 1.82 -3.00
N ALA A 87 -28.51 0.68 -2.30
CA ALA A 87 -27.44 -0.33 -2.35
C ALA A 87 -27.56 -1.20 -3.62
N LEU A 88 -27.74 -0.60 -4.80
CA LEU A 88 -27.95 -1.31 -6.06
C LEU A 88 -26.67 -1.98 -6.51
N ASP A 89 -26.61 -3.31 -6.45
CA ASP A 89 -25.45 -4.14 -6.82
C ASP A 89 -24.15 -3.66 -6.19
N MET A 90 -24.19 -3.25 -4.93
CA MET A 90 -23.02 -2.91 -4.13
C MET A 90 -22.66 -4.11 -3.26
N GLN A 91 -21.57 -4.82 -3.62
CA GLN A 91 -21.18 -6.07 -2.99
C GLN A 91 -19.92 -5.94 -2.15
N GLY A 92 -19.08 -4.96 -2.44
CA GLY A 92 -17.81 -4.77 -1.79
C GLY A 92 -17.49 -3.32 -1.48
N ILE A 93 -16.60 -3.15 -0.49
CA ILE A 93 -15.98 -1.89 -0.12
C ILE A 93 -14.47 -2.03 -0.23
N TRP A 94 -13.85 -1.09 -0.95
CA TRP A 94 -12.41 -1.00 -1.07
C TRP A 94 -11.90 0.25 -0.37
N THR A 95 -10.89 0.08 0.48
CA THR A 95 -10.13 1.16 1.12
C THR A 95 -8.68 0.71 1.28
N THR A 96 -7.76 1.62 1.53
CA THR A 96 -6.35 1.27 1.79
C THR A 96 -6.13 0.49 3.09
N GLY A 97 -7.13 0.40 3.96
CA GLY A 97 -7.10 -0.39 5.20
C GLY A 97 -7.78 -1.76 5.12
N SER A 98 -8.45 -2.10 4.01
CA SER A 98 -9.30 -3.31 3.88
C SER A 98 -8.61 -4.50 3.18
N TRP A 99 -7.36 -4.80 3.49
CA TRP A 99 -6.52 -5.74 2.74
C TRP A 99 -7.14 -7.13 2.56
N GLY A 100 -7.54 -7.78 3.64
CA GLY A 100 -8.06 -9.15 3.59
C GLY A 100 -9.58 -9.25 3.59
N ARG A 101 -10.31 -8.16 3.78
CA ARG A 101 -11.78 -8.17 3.86
C ARG A 101 -12.38 -6.94 3.19
N LYS A 102 -13.02 -7.18 2.05
CA LYS A 102 -13.65 -6.14 1.24
C LYS A 102 -15.19 -6.19 1.30
N THR A 103 -15.76 -6.78 2.35
CA THR A 103 -17.22 -6.86 2.54
C THR A 103 -17.74 -5.60 3.22
N ILE A 104 -18.88 -5.09 2.75
CA ILE A 104 -19.59 -3.98 3.38
C ILE A 104 -20.24 -4.50 4.67
N GLY A 105 -20.04 -3.80 5.79
CA GLY A 105 -20.72 -4.07 7.05
C GLY A 105 -22.10 -3.38 7.15
N PRO A 106 -22.88 -3.64 8.21
CA PRO A 106 -24.09 -2.88 8.49
C PRO A 106 -23.74 -1.43 8.91
N ASP A 107 -24.70 -0.50 8.83
CA ASP A 107 -24.47 0.92 9.13
C ASP A 107 -24.15 1.19 10.61
N TRP A 108 -24.61 0.35 11.52
CA TRP A 108 -24.24 0.40 12.95
C TRP A 108 -22.82 -0.12 13.25
N SER A 109 -22.12 -0.69 12.27
CA SER A 109 -20.71 -1.12 12.31
C SER A 109 -20.03 -0.90 10.96
N MET A 110 -20.03 0.36 10.52
CA MET A 110 -19.51 0.77 9.22
C MET A 110 -18.05 0.35 9.03
N SER A 111 -17.76 -0.18 7.86
CA SER A 111 -16.39 -0.41 7.38
C SER A 111 -15.80 0.90 6.84
N GLY A 112 -14.48 1.10 6.99
CA GLY A 112 -13.86 2.32 6.48
C GLY A 112 -12.36 2.42 6.72
N VAL A 113 -11.86 3.65 6.59
CA VAL A 113 -10.44 3.98 6.73
C VAL A 113 -10.28 5.32 7.44
N THR A 114 -9.27 5.43 8.28
CA THR A 114 -8.74 6.71 8.76
C THR A 114 -7.44 6.98 8.03
N SER A 115 -7.38 8.12 7.35
CA SER A 115 -6.20 8.63 6.64
C SER A 115 -5.66 9.85 7.36
N MET A 116 -4.36 10.00 7.37
CA MET A 116 -3.64 11.18 7.83
C MET A 116 -2.25 11.20 7.20
N PHE A 117 -1.51 12.25 7.32
CA PHE A 117 -0.17 12.52 6.77
C PHE A 117 0.57 11.27 6.21
N ALA A 118 1.05 10.37 7.07
CA ALA A 118 1.81 9.18 6.68
C ALA A 118 1.02 7.88 6.92
N ARG A 119 -0.30 7.91 6.77
CA ARG A 119 -1.12 6.73 7.07
C ARG A 119 -2.32 6.63 6.15
N ASN A 120 -2.40 5.55 5.37
CA ASN A 120 -3.48 5.28 4.44
C ASN A 120 -3.68 6.40 3.38
N ALA A 121 -4.78 6.33 2.65
CA ALA A 121 -5.21 7.36 1.72
C ALA A 121 -6.71 7.65 1.93
N PRO A 122 -7.15 8.91 1.79
CA PRO A 122 -8.52 9.32 2.04
C PRO A 122 -9.44 8.97 0.87
N VAL A 123 -9.65 7.66 0.65
CA VAL A 123 -10.49 7.11 -0.41
C VAL A 123 -11.28 5.90 0.05
N LEU A 124 -12.53 5.83 -0.40
CA LEU A 124 -13.44 4.72 -0.22
C LEU A 124 -14.17 4.46 -1.53
N ALA A 125 -14.21 3.20 -1.96
CA ALA A 125 -14.95 2.80 -3.16
C ALA A 125 -15.91 1.64 -2.87
N LEU A 126 -17.14 1.76 -3.37
CA LEU A 126 -18.15 0.70 -3.38
C LEU A 126 -18.21 0.11 -4.79
N PHE A 127 -18.22 -1.21 -4.91
CA PHE A 127 -18.15 -1.91 -6.18
C PHE A 127 -19.07 -3.13 -6.23
N GLY A 128 -19.40 -3.55 -7.45
CA GLY A 128 -20.26 -4.70 -7.73
C GLY A 128 -19.50 -6.00 -7.94
N ASN A 129 -20.24 -7.12 -8.16
CA ASN A 129 -19.65 -8.42 -8.49
C ASN A 129 -18.97 -8.47 -9.88
N ASP A 130 -19.24 -7.51 -10.72
CA ASP A 130 -18.64 -7.31 -12.04
C ASP A 130 -17.31 -6.54 -11.98
N ASP A 131 -16.77 -6.32 -10.78
CA ASP A 131 -15.61 -5.47 -10.49
C ASP A 131 -15.80 -4.00 -10.94
N GLY A 132 -17.06 -3.60 -11.18
CA GLY A 132 -17.44 -2.27 -11.60
C GLY A 132 -17.60 -1.30 -10.42
N ASN A 133 -17.12 -0.07 -10.60
CA ASN A 133 -17.37 1.03 -9.68
C ASN A 133 -18.88 1.30 -9.54
N ARG A 134 -19.32 1.60 -8.34
CA ARG A 134 -20.68 2.12 -8.03
C ARG A 134 -20.61 3.51 -7.40
N VAL A 135 -19.70 3.69 -6.45
CA VAL A 135 -19.41 4.98 -5.83
C VAL A 135 -17.96 4.97 -5.37
N THR A 136 -17.15 5.91 -5.87
CA THR A 136 -15.83 6.19 -5.30
C THR A 136 -15.81 7.60 -4.76
N ILE A 137 -15.44 7.76 -3.49
CA ILE A 137 -15.29 9.04 -2.82
C ILE A 137 -13.85 9.19 -2.38
N ALA A 138 -13.22 10.32 -2.73
CA ALA A 138 -11.87 10.67 -2.32
C ALA A 138 -11.81 12.13 -1.85
N VAL A 139 -10.96 12.40 -0.87
CA VAL A 139 -10.75 13.75 -0.30
C VAL A 139 -9.35 14.25 -0.64
N SER A 140 -9.20 15.55 -0.90
CA SER A 140 -7.92 16.17 -1.26
C SER A 140 -6.96 16.32 -0.07
N ASP A 141 -7.49 16.53 1.14
CA ASP A 141 -6.67 16.69 2.32
C ASP A 141 -6.06 15.33 2.74
N ALA A 142 -4.77 15.18 2.45
CA ALA A 142 -3.99 14.03 2.83
C ALA A 142 -3.08 14.29 4.04
N LEU A 143 -3.13 15.49 4.60
CA LEU A 143 -2.29 15.91 5.71
C LEU A 143 -2.99 15.71 7.06
N ASN A 144 -4.24 16.12 7.15
CA ASN A 144 -5.02 16.05 8.37
C ASN A 144 -5.81 14.74 8.48
N PRO A 145 -6.21 14.33 9.70
CA PRO A 145 -7.03 13.15 9.89
C PRO A 145 -8.39 13.26 9.20
N ILE A 146 -8.64 12.34 8.27
CA ILE A 146 -9.91 12.15 7.56
C ILE A 146 -10.38 10.73 7.81
N ARG A 147 -11.63 10.55 8.22
CA ARG A 147 -12.24 9.23 8.36
C ARG A 147 -13.38 9.05 7.37
N LEU A 148 -13.26 8.04 6.50
CA LEU A 148 -14.32 7.66 5.57
C LEU A 148 -14.88 6.32 6.00
N ARG A 149 -16.22 6.22 6.08
CA ARG A 149 -16.93 5.00 6.46
C ARG A 149 -18.17 4.81 5.61
N ALA A 150 -18.56 3.55 5.40
CA ALA A 150 -19.85 3.20 4.80
C ALA A 150 -20.38 1.87 5.34
N GLY A 151 -21.70 1.73 5.36
CA GLY A 151 -22.37 0.52 5.79
C GLY A 151 -23.79 0.44 5.21
N ILE A 152 -24.37 -0.77 5.25
CA ILE A 152 -25.72 -1.05 4.77
C ILE A 152 -26.72 -0.78 5.88
N ARG A 153 -27.72 0.03 5.58
CA ARG A 153 -28.94 0.11 6.38
C ARG A 153 -29.90 -0.98 5.91
N GLU A 154 -30.23 -1.88 6.81
CA GLU A 154 -30.96 -3.10 6.50
C GLU A 154 -32.44 -2.82 6.18
N GLU A 155 -33.05 -1.83 6.86
CA GLU A 155 -34.50 -1.53 6.79
C GLU A 155 -34.96 -1.05 5.42
N ASP A 156 -34.09 -0.40 4.66
CA ASP A 156 -34.42 0.17 3.36
C ASP A 156 -33.45 -0.18 2.23
N ALA A 157 -32.47 -1.06 2.53
CA ALA A 157 -31.41 -1.50 1.61
C ALA A 157 -30.66 -0.31 0.98
N THR A 158 -30.31 0.69 1.80
CA THR A 158 -29.48 1.82 1.39
C THR A 158 -28.06 1.67 1.96
N VAL A 159 -27.05 2.17 1.23
CA VAL A 159 -25.73 2.43 1.80
C VAL A 159 -25.77 3.81 2.44
N ARG A 160 -25.33 3.90 3.67
CA ARG A 160 -25.02 5.14 4.37
C ARG A 160 -23.54 5.30 4.50
N GLY A 161 -23.03 6.51 4.30
CA GLY A 161 -21.63 6.81 4.49
C GLY A 161 -21.40 8.16 5.12
N GLU A 162 -20.20 8.28 5.68
CA GLU A 162 -19.75 9.47 6.40
C GLU A 162 -18.32 9.81 6.02
N ILE A 163 -18.06 11.11 5.90
CA ILE A 163 -16.71 11.69 5.87
C ILE A 163 -16.56 12.54 7.14
N GLU A 164 -15.81 12.05 8.09
CA GLU A 164 -15.54 12.76 9.35
C GLU A 164 -14.28 13.61 9.17
N LEU A 165 -14.39 14.88 9.50
CA LEU A 165 -13.36 15.91 9.40
C LEU A 165 -13.03 16.44 10.80
N PHE A 166 -11.76 16.78 11.03
CA PHE A 166 -11.29 17.39 12.29
C PHE A 166 -11.60 16.51 13.52
N THR A 167 -11.48 15.20 13.36
CA THR A 167 -11.71 14.22 14.45
C THR A 167 -10.65 14.28 15.56
N GLU A 168 -9.50 14.88 15.26
CA GLU A 168 -8.41 15.12 16.20
C GLU A 168 -8.21 16.62 16.39
N ARG A 169 -7.42 16.98 17.39
CA ARG A 169 -7.09 18.38 17.67
C ARG A 169 -6.38 19.02 16.49
N HIS A 170 -6.85 20.18 16.08
CA HIS A 170 -6.32 20.96 14.97
C HIS A 170 -5.81 22.31 15.48
N PRO A 171 -4.71 22.87 14.94
CA PRO A 171 -4.28 24.24 15.22
C PRO A 171 -5.39 25.24 14.88
N ARG A 172 -5.31 26.41 15.51
CA ARG A 172 -6.23 27.50 15.18
C ARG A 172 -5.95 28.03 13.77
N THR A 173 -7.00 28.13 12.97
CA THR A 173 -6.95 28.67 11.61
C THR A 173 -8.16 29.54 11.33
N ASN A 174 -8.10 30.41 10.33
CA ASN A 174 -9.23 31.20 9.85
C ASN A 174 -9.78 30.71 8.50
N ARG A 175 -9.08 29.79 7.82
CA ARG A 175 -9.54 29.21 6.56
C ARG A 175 -9.03 27.79 6.39
N ILE A 176 -9.91 26.91 5.96
CA ILE A 176 -9.58 25.56 5.50
C ILE A 176 -10.32 25.34 4.19
N GLU A 177 -9.64 24.80 3.21
CA GLU A 177 -10.22 24.42 1.94
C GLU A 177 -9.87 22.96 1.62
N LEU A 178 -10.85 22.18 1.22
CA LEU A 178 -10.66 20.80 0.79
C LEU A 178 -11.63 20.47 -0.34
N GLN A 179 -11.29 19.46 -1.12
CA GLN A 179 -12.11 18.97 -2.21
C GLN A 179 -12.55 17.54 -1.95
N ILE A 180 -13.77 17.21 -2.38
CA ILE A 180 -14.34 15.87 -2.37
C ILE A 180 -14.64 15.48 -3.81
N ARG A 181 -13.92 14.46 -4.31
CA ARG A 181 -14.18 13.86 -5.62
C ARG A 181 -15.15 12.71 -5.46
N VAL A 182 -16.23 12.73 -6.22
CA VAL A 182 -17.25 11.67 -6.26
C VAL A 182 -17.34 11.11 -7.68
N ASP A 183 -17.20 9.78 -7.80
CA ASP A 183 -17.28 9.05 -9.08
C ASP A 183 -18.34 7.95 -8.99
N ARG A 184 -19.41 8.10 -9.76
CA ARG A 184 -20.53 7.14 -9.89
C ARG A 184 -20.65 6.58 -11.30
N ARG A 185 -19.63 6.76 -12.13
CA ARG A 185 -19.62 6.21 -13.49
C ARG A 185 -19.55 4.68 -13.45
N PRO A 186 -20.20 3.99 -14.39
CA PRO A 186 -20.11 2.53 -14.53
C PRO A 186 -18.80 2.14 -15.24
N VAL A 187 -17.67 2.40 -14.58
CA VAL A 187 -16.32 2.07 -15.05
C VAL A 187 -15.73 0.97 -14.17
N PRO A 188 -14.70 0.22 -14.63
CA PRO A 188 -14.00 -0.71 -13.76
C PRO A 188 -13.46 -0.03 -12.49
N LEU A 189 -13.53 -0.70 -11.33
CA LEU A 189 -13.01 -0.19 -10.05
C LEU A 189 -11.56 0.30 -10.18
N ARG A 190 -10.70 -0.49 -10.84
CA ARG A 190 -9.29 -0.16 -11.09
C ARG A 190 -9.12 1.18 -11.83
N LYS A 191 -10.03 1.51 -12.75
CA LYS A 191 -10.00 2.78 -13.49
C LYS A 191 -10.38 3.94 -12.58
N SER A 192 -11.46 3.82 -11.80
CA SER A 192 -11.88 4.86 -10.85
C SER A 192 -10.77 5.16 -9.83
N LEU A 193 -10.13 4.13 -9.25
CA LEU A 193 -9.02 4.29 -8.30
C LEU A 193 -7.77 4.90 -8.95
N GLY A 194 -7.40 4.46 -10.16
CA GLY A 194 -6.28 5.05 -10.90
C GLY A 194 -6.49 6.53 -11.22
N GLU A 195 -7.72 6.93 -11.56
CA GLU A 195 -8.07 8.34 -11.77
C GLU A 195 -8.08 9.16 -10.48
N VAL A 196 -8.41 8.57 -9.32
CA VAL A 196 -8.21 9.23 -8.02
C VAL A 196 -6.72 9.51 -7.78
N SER A 197 -5.86 8.53 -8.06
CA SER A 197 -4.40 8.71 -7.96
C SER A 197 -3.89 9.84 -8.87
N ALA A 198 -4.39 9.92 -10.09
CA ALA A 198 -4.05 10.99 -11.03
C ALA A 198 -4.60 12.36 -10.60
N TRP A 199 -5.81 12.37 -10.02
CA TRP A 199 -6.41 13.60 -9.48
C TRP A 199 -5.57 14.18 -8.33
N TRP A 200 -5.15 13.36 -7.36
CA TRP A 200 -4.25 13.81 -6.31
C TRP A 200 -2.93 14.34 -6.87
N ALA A 201 -2.34 13.65 -7.84
CA ALA A 201 -1.09 14.08 -8.46
C ALA A 201 -1.18 15.45 -9.18
N GLY A 202 -2.39 15.90 -9.48
CA GLY A 202 -2.65 17.23 -10.07
C GLY A 202 -2.96 18.34 -9.04
N ILE A 203 -3.01 18.02 -7.74
CA ILE A 203 -3.18 19.01 -6.68
C ILE A 203 -1.81 19.67 -6.43
N PRO A 204 -1.75 21.01 -6.29
CA PRO A 204 -0.49 21.69 -5.99
C PRO A 204 0.21 21.10 -4.76
N ASP A 205 1.53 21.00 -4.80
CA ASP A 205 2.40 20.48 -3.73
C ASP A 205 2.22 19.00 -3.40
N THR A 206 1.54 18.23 -4.27
CA THR A 206 1.39 16.76 -4.11
C THR A 206 1.96 15.98 -5.31
N GLU A 207 2.72 16.62 -6.18
CA GLU A 207 3.30 16.00 -7.37
C GLU A 207 4.19 14.82 -6.98
N PRO A 208 3.99 13.64 -7.60
CA PRO A 208 4.79 12.47 -7.29
C PRO A 208 6.28 12.66 -7.62
N ALA A 209 7.14 12.10 -6.77
CA ALA A 209 8.57 12.07 -6.99
C ALA A 209 8.94 11.36 -8.29
N HIS A 210 10.10 11.75 -8.87
CA HIS A 210 10.75 10.98 -9.92
C HIS A 210 11.01 9.54 -9.47
N VAL A 211 10.73 8.57 -10.34
CA VAL A 211 10.96 7.14 -10.09
C VAL A 211 12.15 6.68 -10.94
N PRO A 212 13.34 6.55 -10.36
CA PRO A 212 14.52 6.09 -11.08
C PRO A 212 14.39 4.61 -11.47
N ASP A 213 15.16 4.17 -12.48
CA ASP A 213 15.12 2.79 -12.96
C ASP A 213 15.46 1.78 -11.84
N LEU A 214 16.35 2.13 -10.93
CA LEU A 214 16.69 1.29 -9.77
C LEU A 214 15.47 0.95 -8.91
N ALA A 215 14.56 1.91 -8.69
CA ALA A 215 13.31 1.68 -7.94
C ALA A 215 12.40 0.63 -8.59
N ARG A 216 12.68 0.24 -9.82
CA ARG A 216 11.91 -0.72 -10.62
C ARG A 216 12.71 -2.02 -10.90
N ARG A 217 13.76 -2.29 -10.10
CA ARG A 217 14.62 -3.47 -10.20
C ARG A 217 14.43 -4.39 -8.99
N PRO A 218 14.58 -5.72 -9.16
CA PRO A 218 14.50 -6.67 -8.05
C PRO A 218 15.51 -6.33 -6.94
N MET A 219 15.07 -6.44 -5.67
CA MET A 219 15.91 -6.11 -4.52
C MET A 219 15.99 -7.27 -3.52
N TYR A 220 17.13 -7.41 -2.89
CA TYR A 220 17.33 -8.30 -1.75
C TYR A 220 17.18 -7.50 -0.46
N SER A 221 16.46 -8.03 0.54
CA SER A 221 16.30 -7.38 1.84
C SER A 221 16.78 -8.30 2.96
N THR A 222 17.45 -7.74 3.97
CA THR A 222 18.02 -8.52 5.08
C THR A 222 17.00 -8.84 6.18
N TRP A 223 15.80 -8.23 6.18
CA TRP A 223 14.91 -8.29 7.34
C TRP A 223 14.49 -9.70 7.74
N TYR A 224 14.00 -10.54 6.84
CA TYR A 224 13.60 -11.90 7.20
C TYR A 224 14.76 -12.90 7.23
N SER A 225 15.84 -12.62 6.50
CA SER A 225 16.99 -13.54 6.41
C SER A 225 17.97 -13.37 7.57
N TYR A 226 18.17 -12.16 8.09
CA TYR A 226 19.15 -11.84 9.13
C TYR A 226 18.55 -11.16 10.35
N HIS A 227 17.39 -10.48 10.24
CA HIS A 227 16.91 -9.56 11.26
C HIS A 227 18.01 -8.59 11.68
N GLN A 228 18.14 -8.35 12.99
CA GLN A 228 19.16 -7.47 13.57
C GLN A 228 20.57 -8.11 13.66
N GLN A 229 20.80 -9.30 13.09
CA GLN A 229 22.10 -9.99 13.17
C GLN A 229 22.88 -9.86 11.85
N VAL A 230 22.94 -8.64 11.32
CA VAL A 230 23.68 -8.36 10.08
C VAL A 230 25.18 -8.35 10.33
N GLU A 231 25.94 -8.91 9.41
CA GLU A 231 27.40 -8.98 9.45
C GLU A 231 27.95 -8.69 8.05
N ALA A 232 28.86 -7.72 7.91
CA ALA A 232 29.35 -7.24 6.62
C ALA A 232 29.85 -8.36 5.70
N ALA A 233 30.69 -9.28 6.23
CA ALA A 233 31.24 -10.36 5.42
C ALA A 233 30.18 -11.36 4.94
N ALA A 234 29.17 -11.66 5.75
CA ALA A 234 28.05 -12.51 5.37
C ALA A 234 27.18 -11.83 4.32
N LEU A 235 26.89 -10.53 4.49
CA LEU A 235 26.10 -9.77 3.53
C LEU A 235 26.79 -9.60 2.17
N LEU A 236 28.12 -9.42 2.13
CA LEU A 236 28.85 -9.36 0.85
C LEU A 236 28.77 -10.69 0.07
N ARG A 237 28.73 -11.84 0.75
CA ARG A 237 28.50 -13.13 0.09
C ARG A 237 27.06 -13.24 -0.45
N GLU A 238 26.06 -12.78 0.32
CA GLU A 238 24.67 -12.75 -0.16
C GLU A 238 24.50 -11.81 -1.35
N VAL A 239 25.16 -10.64 -1.34
CA VAL A 239 25.16 -9.69 -2.47
C VAL A 239 25.69 -10.37 -3.74
N GLU A 240 26.78 -11.13 -3.65
CA GLU A 240 27.34 -11.87 -4.80
C GLU A 240 26.33 -12.89 -5.36
N LEU A 241 25.72 -13.70 -4.48
CA LEU A 241 24.71 -14.68 -4.87
C LEU A 241 23.42 -14.01 -5.41
N ALA A 242 22.97 -12.93 -4.79
CA ALA A 242 21.79 -12.19 -5.23
C ALA A 242 22.01 -11.55 -6.61
N LYS A 243 23.21 -10.98 -6.86
CA LYS A 243 23.57 -10.41 -8.16
C LYS A 243 23.55 -11.46 -9.26
N GLU A 244 24.08 -12.66 -9.01
CA GLU A 244 24.03 -13.78 -9.94
C GLU A 244 22.57 -14.20 -10.28
N LEU A 245 21.62 -13.94 -9.39
CA LEU A 245 20.20 -14.23 -9.57
C LEU A 245 19.40 -13.06 -10.16
N GLY A 246 20.07 -11.95 -10.54
CA GLY A 246 19.44 -10.81 -11.21
C GLY A 246 18.90 -9.71 -10.30
N TYR A 247 19.29 -9.72 -9.01
CA TYR A 247 18.95 -8.63 -8.08
C TYR A 247 19.93 -7.46 -8.24
N GLU A 248 19.42 -6.23 -8.10
CA GLU A 248 20.18 -5.01 -8.41
C GLU A 248 20.50 -4.16 -7.18
N ALA A 249 19.79 -4.36 -6.07
CA ALA A 249 20.06 -3.66 -4.83
C ALA A 249 19.91 -4.56 -3.60
N ILE A 250 20.59 -4.18 -2.51
CA ILE A 250 20.39 -4.73 -1.17
C ILE A 250 19.81 -3.65 -0.26
N ILE A 251 18.76 -4.00 0.50
CA ILE A 251 18.24 -3.20 1.60
C ILE A 251 18.78 -3.80 2.89
N VAL A 252 19.72 -3.11 3.54
CA VAL A 252 20.19 -3.47 4.88
C VAL A 252 19.20 -2.89 5.89
N ASP A 253 18.37 -3.77 6.42
CA ASP A 253 17.27 -3.44 7.32
C ASP A 253 17.76 -3.21 8.76
N ASP A 254 16.84 -3.05 9.73
CA ASP A 254 17.13 -2.81 11.14
C ASP A 254 18.24 -3.75 11.69
N GLY A 255 19.17 -3.19 12.45
CA GLY A 255 20.24 -3.92 13.14
C GLY A 255 21.66 -3.46 12.80
N TRP A 256 21.90 -2.72 11.71
CA TRP A 256 23.25 -2.24 11.35
C TRP A 256 23.78 -1.20 12.34
N GLN A 257 22.89 -0.46 13.00
CA GLN A 257 23.15 0.70 13.86
C GLN A 257 23.38 0.35 15.33
N THR A 258 23.21 -0.91 15.75
CA THR A 258 23.36 -1.31 17.15
C THR A 258 23.78 -2.75 17.31
N LEU A 259 24.51 -3.05 18.39
CA LEU A 259 24.83 -4.42 18.81
C LEU A 259 23.68 -5.09 19.59
N ASP A 260 22.68 -4.34 20.03
CA ASP A 260 21.46 -4.90 20.63
C ASP A 260 20.64 -5.66 19.60
N SER A 261 20.21 -6.88 19.93
CA SER A 261 19.41 -7.75 19.05
C SER A 261 18.06 -8.14 19.67
N ARG A 262 17.56 -7.35 20.62
CA ARG A 262 16.29 -7.62 21.32
C ARG A 262 15.05 -7.12 20.59
N ARG A 263 15.23 -6.61 19.36
CA ARG A 263 14.15 -6.04 18.54
C ARG A 263 13.44 -4.84 19.18
N GLY A 264 14.14 -4.10 20.05
CA GLY A 264 13.68 -2.84 20.63
C GLY A 264 14.43 -1.65 20.04
N TYR A 265 14.00 -0.45 20.40
CA TYR A 265 14.55 0.77 19.83
C TYR A 265 15.26 1.66 20.86
N ALA A 266 15.61 1.11 22.04
CA ALA A 266 16.27 1.85 23.11
C ALA A 266 17.65 2.42 22.75
N PHE A 267 18.29 1.90 21.70
CA PHE A 267 19.60 2.33 21.20
C PHE A 267 19.55 3.04 19.84
N THR A 268 18.34 3.32 19.35
CA THR A 268 18.13 4.01 18.05
C THR A 268 18.33 5.52 18.23
N GLY A 269 18.79 6.22 17.19
CA GLY A 269 18.86 7.69 17.17
C GLY A 269 20.24 8.24 16.85
N ASP A 270 21.31 7.61 17.35
CA ASP A 270 22.69 8.04 17.05
C ASP A 270 23.10 7.66 15.62
N TRP A 271 22.54 6.60 15.08
CA TRP A 271 22.76 6.12 13.72
C TRP A 271 24.24 5.91 13.38
N GLU A 272 25.00 5.44 14.36
CA GLU A 272 26.38 4.99 14.16
C GLU A 272 26.40 3.51 13.73
N PRO A 273 27.26 3.11 12.78
CA PRO A 273 27.24 1.76 12.22
C PRO A 273 27.96 0.76 13.13
N GLU A 274 27.47 0.56 14.38
CA GLU A 274 28.13 -0.26 15.38
C GLU A 274 28.38 -1.71 14.92
N ARG A 275 27.46 -2.28 14.15
CA ARG A 275 27.55 -3.66 13.67
C ARG A 275 28.36 -3.79 12.38
N ILE A 276 28.50 -2.69 11.63
CA ILE A 276 29.30 -2.59 10.39
C ILE A 276 30.23 -1.36 10.51
N PRO A 277 31.24 -1.39 11.39
CA PRO A 277 32.04 -0.19 11.70
C PRO A 277 32.78 0.43 10.50
N ALA A 278 33.11 -0.38 9.47
CA ALA A 278 33.68 0.10 8.21
C ALA A 278 32.56 0.24 7.15
N MET A 279 31.52 1.02 7.43
CA MET A 279 30.34 1.12 6.56
C MET A 279 30.71 1.56 5.14
N ARG A 280 31.61 2.52 4.95
CA ARG A 280 32.05 2.95 3.63
C ARG A 280 32.68 1.79 2.83
N ASP A 281 33.59 1.04 3.43
CA ASP A 281 34.24 -0.10 2.76
C ASP A 281 33.22 -1.19 2.43
N PHE A 282 32.21 -1.39 3.30
CA PHE A 282 31.13 -2.32 3.05
C PHE A 282 30.27 -1.88 1.84
N VAL A 283 29.87 -0.60 1.77
CA VAL A 283 29.11 -0.05 0.64
C VAL A 283 29.91 -0.14 -0.65
N ASP A 284 31.20 0.24 -0.62
CA ASP A 284 32.07 0.12 -1.78
C ASP A 284 32.19 -1.35 -2.24
N GLY A 285 32.27 -2.31 -1.30
CA GLY A 285 32.25 -3.74 -1.59
C GLY A 285 30.94 -4.24 -2.21
N VAL A 286 29.79 -3.65 -1.87
CA VAL A 286 28.50 -3.91 -2.53
C VAL A 286 28.52 -3.36 -3.96
N HIS A 287 29.02 -2.13 -4.15
CA HIS A 287 29.14 -1.50 -5.46
C HIS A 287 30.10 -2.26 -6.39
N GLU A 288 31.25 -2.74 -5.89
CA GLU A 288 32.20 -3.57 -6.64
C GLU A 288 31.56 -4.86 -7.17
N ARG A 289 30.55 -5.40 -6.47
CA ARG A 289 29.77 -6.56 -6.90
C ARG A 289 28.61 -6.19 -7.83
N GLY A 290 28.49 -4.91 -8.20
CA GLY A 290 27.51 -4.41 -9.15
C GLY A 290 26.08 -4.29 -8.60
N MET A 291 25.92 -4.19 -7.28
CA MET A 291 24.65 -3.90 -6.63
C MET A 291 24.66 -2.53 -5.95
N LYS A 292 23.47 -1.99 -5.68
CA LYS A 292 23.24 -0.74 -4.95
C LYS A 292 22.81 -1.04 -3.52
N LEU A 293 22.95 -0.05 -2.62
CA LEU A 293 22.68 -0.25 -1.21
C LEU A 293 21.72 0.81 -0.66
N LEU A 294 20.65 0.33 0.02
CA LEU A 294 19.74 1.15 0.81
C LEU A 294 19.89 0.80 2.29
N LEU A 295 19.84 1.82 3.16
CA LEU A 295 19.82 1.65 4.62
C LEU A 295 18.43 1.92 5.19
N TRP A 296 18.05 1.08 6.15
CA TRP A 296 16.83 1.29 6.95
C TRP A 296 17.06 2.27 8.09
N TYR A 297 16.04 3.10 8.35
CA TYR A 297 16.01 4.02 9.50
C TYR A 297 14.61 4.09 10.11
N ALA A 298 14.53 4.08 11.45
CA ALA A 298 13.33 4.42 12.21
C ALA A 298 13.28 5.95 12.40
N MET A 299 12.92 6.68 11.35
CA MET A 299 13.11 8.12 11.25
C MET A 299 12.69 8.92 12.50
N PRO A 300 11.47 8.74 13.08
CA PRO A 300 11.02 9.58 14.19
C PRO A 300 11.57 9.14 15.55
N LEU A 301 12.24 7.97 15.63
CA LEU A 301 12.55 7.35 16.92
C LEU A 301 13.93 7.71 17.45
N VAL A 302 13.97 8.02 18.74
CA VAL A 302 15.20 8.18 19.51
C VAL A 302 15.11 7.34 20.78
N GLY A 303 16.07 6.43 20.97
CA GLY A 303 16.13 5.49 22.09
C GLY A 303 16.67 6.14 23.35
N GLU A 304 16.16 5.74 24.51
CA GLU A 304 16.55 6.27 25.82
C GLU A 304 18.03 6.08 26.18
N ASN A 305 18.72 5.15 25.49
CA ASN A 305 20.15 4.85 25.66
C ASN A 305 21.05 5.54 24.62
N SER A 306 20.48 6.36 23.73
CA SER A 306 21.24 7.11 22.72
C SER A 306 21.75 8.45 23.26
N LYS A 307 22.79 8.99 22.62
CA LYS A 307 23.28 10.36 22.88
C LYS A 307 22.26 11.39 22.41
N THR A 308 21.63 11.13 21.26
CA THR A 308 20.57 11.94 20.66
C THR A 308 19.41 12.14 21.63
N PHE A 309 19.06 11.14 22.44
CA PHE A 309 18.05 11.29 23.49
C PHE A 309 18.42 12.37 24.51
N VAL A 310 19.68 12.47 24.90
CA VAL A 310 20.13 13.47 25.87
C VAL A 310 20.13 14.87 25.24
N GLU A 311 20.53 14.96 23.98
CA GLU A 311 20.64 16.21 23.20
C GLU A 311 19.27 16.85 22.99
N PHE A 312 18.26 16.06 22.59
CA PHE A 312 16.91 16.57 22.29
C PHE A 312 15.94 16.44 23.49
N ARG A 313 16.45 16.39 24.72
CA ARG A 313 15.60 16.32 25.91
C ARG A 313 14.56 17.44 25.95
N GLY A 314 13.28 17.06 26.08
CA GLY A 314 12.15 17.98 26.10
C GLY A 314 11.57 18.31 24.71
N ARG A 315 12.14 17.75 23.61
CA ARG A 315 11.65 17.94 22.23
C ARG A 315 11.04 16.67 21.67
N TYR A 316 10.13 16.05 22.47
CA TYR A 316 9.47 14.79 22.12
C TYR A 316 7.97 14.98 22.09
N LEU A 317 7.32 14.25 21.16
CA LEU A 317 5.86 14.13 21.08
C LEU A 317 5.31 13.14 22.10
N ARG A 318 5.96 11.97 22.23
CA ARG A 318 5.52 10.90 23.12
C ARG A 318 6.62 9.86 23.35
N TYR A 319 6.41 9.05 24.40
CA TYR A 319 7.18 7.83 24.66
C TYR A 319 6.47 6.61 24.09
N TRP A 320 7.22 5.71 23.49
CA TRP A 320 6.75 4.40 23.07
C TRP A 320 7.15 3.36 24.12
N ASP A 321 6.22 3.10 25.03
CA ASP A 321 6.40 2.13 26.10
C ASP A 321 6.65 0.71 25.54
N GLY A 322 7.49 -0.06 26.21
CA GLY A 322 7.89 -1.40 25.76
C GLY A 322 8.96 -1.43 24.65
N GLN A 323 9.26 -0.32 23.99
CA GLN A 323 10.33 -0.21 23.00
C GLN A 323 11.52 0.66 23.47
N GLY A 324 11.39 1.35 24.58
CA GLY A 324 12.42 2.20 25.14
C GLY A 324 12.80 3.39 24.24
N ALA A 325 11.82 3.92 23.49
CA ALA A 325 12.08 4.96 22.51
C ALA A 325 11.08 6.12 22.62
N TRP A 326 11.54 7.30 22.25
CA TRP A 326 10.77 8.52 22.16
C TRP A 326 10.56 8.92 20.72
N VAL A 327 9.50 9.62 20.44
CA VAL A 327 9.21 10.21 19.12
C VAL A 327 9.66 11.66 19.15
N LEU A 328 10.61 12.02 18.28
CA LEU A 328 11.07 13.38 18.09
C LEU A 328 9.93 14.29 17.62
N ASP A 329 9.92 15.54 18.08
CA ASP A 329 8.94 16.54 17.65
C ASP A 329 9.49 17.36 16.48
N PRO A 330 8.97 17.17 15.25
CA PRO A 330 9.50 17.85 14.05
C PRO A 330 9.19 19.35 14.03
N ARG A 331 8.39 19.86 14.99
CA ARG A 331 8.07 21.30 15.07
C ARG A 331 9.25 22.15 15.55
N TYR A 332 10.31 21.52 16.06
CA TYR A 332 11.55 22.19 16.38
C TYR A 332 12.49 22.21 15.17
N PRO A 333 12.96 23.39 14.70
CA PRO A 333 13.89 23.48 13.57
C PRO A 333 15.13 22.60 13.73
N GLU A 334 15.74 22.61 14.90
CA GLU A 334 16.95 21.83 15.21
C GLU A 334 16.73 20.30 15.16
N VAL A 335 15.52 19.82 15.41
CA VAL A 335 15.17 18.41 15.22
C VAL A 335 15.14 18.07 13.73
N ARG A 336 14.54 18.95 12.92
CA ARG A 336 14.51 18.75 11.48
C ARG A 336 15.91 18.80 10.86
N GLU A 337 16.73 19.78 11.25
CA GLU A 337 18.12 19.88 10.82
C GLU A 337 18.91 18.62 11.17
N HIS A 338 18.83 18.15 12.42
CA HIS A 338 19.50 16.92 12.85
C HIS A 338 19.10 15.69 12.01
N LEU A 339 17.80 15.54 11.73
CA LEU A 339 17.32 14.41 10.92
C LEU A 339 17.82 14.53 9.46
N ILE A 340 17.80 15.71 8.87
CA ILE A 340 18.32 15.95 7.52
C ILE A 340 19.82 15.64 7.46
N ASP A 341 20.59 16.15 8.40
CA ASP A 341 22.04 15.94 8.47
C ASP A 341 22.39 14.45 8.65
N THR A 342 21.59 13.69 9.39
CA THR A 342 21.76 12.25 9.55
C THR A 342 21.75 11.50 8.22
N TYR A 343 20.77 11.77 7.37
CA TYR A 343 20.65 11.10 6.06
C TYR A 343 21.66 11.63 5.04
N ARG A 344 21.91 12.93 5.05
CA ARG A 344 22.91 13.55 4.20
C ARG A 344 24.30 12.97 4.49
N ARG A 345 24.66 12.85 5.78
CA ARG A 345 25.90 12.21 6.22
C ARG A 345 26.04 10.79 5.68
N ALA A 346 24.98 9.98 5.70
CA ALA A 346 25.04 8.62 5.17
C ALA A 346 25.34 8.59 3.65
N MET A 347 24.82 9.54 2.88
CA MET A 347 25.15 9.66 1.47
C MET A 347 26.59 10.17 1.26
N ASP A 348 26.99 11.22 1.99
CA ASP A 348 28.30 11.88 1.80
C ASP A 348 29.45 10.99 2.29
N GLU A 349 29.32 10.38 3.47
CA GLU A 349 30.38 9.59 4.09
C GLU A 349 30.39 8.14 3.64
N TRP A 350 29.21 7.52 3.47
CA TRP A 350 29.10 6.08 3.19
C TRP A 350 28.74 5.77 1.74
N ASN A 351 28.30 6.78 0.97
CA ASN A 351 27.93 6.63 -0.44
C ASN A 351 26.76 5.66 -0.68
N VAL A 352 25.75 5.69 0.22
CA VAL A 352 24.54 4.89 0.05
C VAL A 352 23.67 5.42 -1.08
N ASP A 353 22.91 4.53 -1.75
CA ASP A 353 22.09 4.88 -2.91
C ASP A 353 20.64 5.24 -2.54
N GLY A 354 20.24 5.00 -1.29
CA GLY A 354 18.89 5.30 -0.84
C GLY A 354 18.58 4.83 0.55
N PHE A 355 17.30 4.94 0.90
CA PHE A 355 16.83 4.71 2.26
C PHE A 355 15.48 3.99 2.28
N LYS A 356 15.31 3.12 3.28
CA LYS A 356 14.01 2.65 3.74
C LYS A 356 13.67 3.40 5.02
N LEU A 357 12.66 4.28 4.95
CA LEU A 357 12.25 5.13 6.08
C LEU A 357 11.00 4.57 6.74
N ASP A 358 11.13 4.23 8.02
CA ASP A 358 10.07 3.57 8.77
C ASP A 358 9.51 4.45 9.89
N PHE A 359 8.35 4.06 10.42
CA PHE A 359 7.64 4.66 11.56
C PHE A 359 7.12 6.10 11.37
N LEU A 360 7.09 6.62 10.14
CA LEU A 360 6.63 7.98 9.85
C LEU A 360 5.23 8.31 10.39
N GLY A 361 4.36 7.31 10.47
CA GLY A 361 3.03 7.46 11.09
C GLY A 361 3.06 7.79 12.60
N PHE A 362 4.25 7.90 13.21
CA PHE A 362 4.39 8.37 14.60
C PHE A 362 4.48 9.89 14.72
N PHE A 363 4.70 10.62 13.62
CA PHE A 363 4.60 12.07 13.59
C PHE A 363 3.14 12.52 13.67
N VAL A 364 2.52 12.29 14.81
CA VAL A 364 1.13 12.67 15.10
C VAL A 364 1.03 13.34 16.46
N ALA A 365 0.12 14.31 16.57
CA ALA A 365 -0.22 14.93 17.83
C ALA A 365 -0.87 13.90 18.78
N THR A 366 -0.69 14.07 20.08
CA THR A 366 -1.38 13.33 21.13
C THR A 366 -2.31 14.29 21.89
N ASP A 367 -3.13 13.76 22.78
CA ASP A 367 -4.03 14.59 23.62
C ASP A 367 -3.25 15.59 24.49
N SER A 368 -1.99 15.29 24.83
CA SER A 368 -1.11 16.16 25.58
C SER A 368 -0.29 17.13 24.73
N THR A 369 -0.31 17.01 23.39
CA THR A 369 0.46 17.87 22.50
C THR A 369 -0.14 19.28 22.45
N GLU A 370 0.63 20.29 22.82
CA GLU A 370 0.23 21.69 22.65
C GLU A 370 0.42 22.14 21.20
N LEU A 371 -0.67 22.51 20.52
CA LEU A 371 -0.67 22.93 19.12
C LEU A 371 -0.46 24.44 19.01
N THR A 372 0.73 24.91 19.38
CA THR A 372 1.12 26.31 19.39
C THR A 372 2.56 26.49 18.91
N MET A 373 2.82 27.62 18.27
CA MET A 373 4.17 28.09 17.92
C MET A 373 4.78 28.79 19.15
N ALA A 374 5.35 28.03 20.06
CA ALA A 374 5.95 28.50 21.31
C ALA A 374 7.14 27.61 21.70
N ASP A 375 7.96 28.08 22.61
CA ASP A 375 9.08 27.34 23.23
C ASP A 375 10.08 26.78 22.19
N GLY A 376 10.34 27.55 21.11
CA GLY A 376 11.25 27.14 20.03
C GLY A 376 10.59 26.39 18.87
N ARG A 377 9.30 26.07 18.95
CA ARG A 377 8.54 25.48 17.85
C ARG A 377 8.13 26.56 16.83
N ASP A 378 8.41 26.33 15.57
CA ASP A 378 8.03 27.21 14.44
C ASP A 378 6.75 26.73 13.71
N PHE A 379 6.22 25.56 14.06
CA PHE A 379 4.93 25.04 13.61
C PHE A 379 3.99 24.76 14.79
N ALA A 380 2.71 25.03 14.61
CA ALA A 380 1.68 24.57 15.54
C ALA A 380 1.25 23.11 15.25
N SER A 381 1.18 22.74 13.96
CA SER A 381 0.81 21.41 13.48
C SER A 381 2.01 20.47 13.41
N VAL A 382 1.86 19.26 13.95
CA VAL A 382 2.88 18.21 13.82
C VAL A 382 2.96 17.70 12.37
N SER A 383 1.81 17.55 11.71
CA SER A 383 1.75 17.08 10.33
C SER A 383 2.38 18.07 9.35
N GLU A 384 2.13 19.38 9.50
CA GLU A 384 2.77 20.40 8.68
C GLU A 384 4.30 20.43 8.89
N ALA A 385 4.75 20.29 10.12
CA ALA A 385 6.18 20.22 10.42
C ALA A 385 6.85 18.96 9.84
N ALA A 386 6.13 17.83 9.82
CA ALA A 386 6.61 16.60 9.21
C ALA A 386 6.63 16.68 7.67
N ASP A 387 5.63 17.32 7.05
CA ASP A 387 5.64 17.63 5.61
C ASP A 387 6.85 18.52 5.26
N ARG A 388 7.09 19.56 6.06
CA ARG A 388 8.26 20.43 5.90
C ARG A 388 9.57 19.63 6.02
N LEU A 389 9.72 18.81 7.06
CA LEU A 389 10.89 17.95 7.24
C LEU A 389 11.16 17.07 6.01
N LEU A 390 10.14 16.34 5.54
CA LEU A 390 10.32 15.44 4.40
C LEU A 390 10.56 16.19 3.09
N THR A 391 9.93 17.35 2.90
CA THR A 391 10.16 18.20 1.73
C THR A 391 11.61 18.70 1.67
N ASP A 392 12.12 19.22 2.79
CA ASP A 392 13.50 19.70 2.90
C ASP A 392 14.49 18.55 2.75
N LEU A 393 14.25 17.43 3.44
CA LEU A 393 15.07 16.22 3.33
C LEU A 393 15.20 15.76 1.87
N MET A 394 14.07 15.62 1.15
CA MET A 394 14.11 15.17 -0.24
C MET A 394 14.81 16.17 -1.16
N THR A 395 14.74 17.46 -0.86
CA THR A 395 15.48 18.49 -1.59
C THR A 395 16.99 18.30 -1.42
N GLU A 396 17.45 18.13 -0.18
CA GLU A 396 18.86 17.90 0.13
C GLU A 396 19.40 16.57 -0.46
N LEU A 397 18.65 15.47 -0.30
CA LEU A 397 19.10 14.17 -0.82
C LEU A 397 19.16 14.15 -2.35
N ARG A 398 18.18 14.75 -3.04
CA ARG A 398 18.18 14.85 -4.51
C ARG A 398 19.24 15.81 -5.05
N ALA A 399 19.68 16.78 -4.26
CA ALA A 399 20.81 17.64 -4.62
C ALA A 399 22.14 16.83 -4.64
N VAL A 400 22.27 15.82 -3.77
CA VAL A 400 23.42 14.91 -3.76
C VAL A 400 23.28 13.83 -4.86
N ASN A 401 22.13 13.18 -4.94
CA ASN A 401 21.82 12.17 -5.95
C ASN A 401 20.39 12.34 -6.46
N PRO A 402 20.18 12.84 -7.70
CA PRO A 402 18.84 12.98 -8.27
C PRO A 402 18.04 11.67 -8.38
N ASP A 403 18.75 10.53 -8.46
CA ASP A 403 18.19 9.19 -8.56
C ASP A 403 18.14 8.45 -7.22
N VAL A 404 18.21 9.17 -6.10
CA VAL A 404 18.07 8.57 -4.76
C VAL A 404 16.75 7.80 -4.65
N VAL A 405 16.81 6.56 -4.16
CA VAL A 405 15.62 5.73 -3.95
C VAL A 405 15.18 5.77 -2.50
N ILE A 406 13.87 5.99 -2.30
CA ILE A 406 13.26 6.11 -0.98
C ILE A 406 12.08 5.15 -0.90
N GLU A 407 12.18 4.17 0.01
CA GLU A 407 11.13 3.19 0.27
C GLU A 407 10.28 3.59 1.48
N PHE A 408 8.96 3.57 1.28
CA PHE A 408 7.96 3.57 2.34
C PHE A 408 7.17 2.26 2.28
N ARG A 409 6.77 1.73 3.43
CA ARG A 409 5.90 0.56 3.51
C ARG A 409 4.47 0.93 3.90
N GLN A 410 3.51 0.05 3.66
CA GLN A 410 2.17 0.22 4.23
C GLN A 410 2.25 0.29 5.76
N PRO A 411 1.46 1.19 6.40
CA PRO A 411 0.42 2.02 5.80
C PRO A 411 0.87 3.40 5.28
N TYR A 412 2.18 3.70 5.12
CA TYR A 412 2.72 5.00 4.70
C TYR A 412 2.61 5.19 3.17
N ILE A 413 1.38 5.21 2.66
CA ILE A 413 1.07 5.13 1.22
C ILE A 413 0.10 6.21 0.75
N GLY A 414 -0.14 7.24 1.56
CA GLY A 414 -1.03 8.34 1.20
C GLY A 414 -0.51 9.18 0.01
N PRO A 415 -1.36 10.07 -0.55
CA PRO A 415 -0.98 10.89 -1.69
C PRO A 415 0.30 11.71 -1.47
N LEU A 416 0.48 12.28 -0.28
CA LEU A 416 1.69 13.02 0.09
C LEU A 416 2.94 12.14 0.12
N MET A 417 2.83 10.86 0.47
CA MET A 417 3.99 9.98 0.53
C MET A 417 4.62 9.76 -0.84
N ARG A 418 3.87 9.92 -1.94
CA ARG A 418 4.38 9.89 -3.32
C ARG A 418 5.26 11.09 -3.67
N LYS A 419 5.11 12.23 -2.98
CA LYS A 419 5.96 13.41 -3.11
C LYS A 419 7.37 13.16 -2.54
N TYR A 420 7.47 12.38 -1.47
CA TYR A 420 8.72 12.16 -0.76
C TYR A 420 9.44 10.88 -1.19
N GLY A 421 8.72 9.81 -1.50
CA GLY A 421 9.31 8.54 -1.89
C GLY A 421 8.87 8.06 -3.27
N ASN A 422 9.67 7.16 -3.82
CA ASN A 422 9.47 6.61 -5.16
C ASN A 422 9.27 5.09 -5.17
N MET A 423 9.26 4.46 -3.97
CA MET A 423 8.97 3.05 -3.76
C MET A 423 7.95 2.87 -2.64
N PHE A 424 6.87 2.13 -2.93
CA PHE A 424 5.88 1.70 -1.93
C PHE A 424 5.94 0.19 -1.76
N ARG A 425 6.28 -0.29 -0.57
CA ARG A 425 6.33 -1.70 -0.23
C ARG A 425 5.04 -2.15 0.48
N ALA A 426 4.56 -3.35 0.16
CA ALA A 426 3.50 -4.02 0.91
C ALA A 426 3.88 -4.18 2.40
N ALA A 427 2.92 -4.15 3.31
CA ALA A 427 3.17 -4.42 4.72
C ALA A 427 3.63 -5.87 4.95
N ASP A 428 4.28 -6.11 6.08
CA ASP A 428 4.86 -7.39 6.43
C ASP A 428 3.87 -8.55 6.30
N ALA A 429 4.24 -9.54 5.50
CA ALA A 429 3.47 -10.74 5.21
C ALA A 429 4.39 -11.98 5.12
N PRO A 430 5.23 -12.24 6.16
CA PRO A 430 6.24 -13.29 6.10
C PRO A 430 5.60 -14.65 5.82
N HIS A 431 6.05 -15.35 4.78
CA HIS A 431 5.57 -16.65 4.36
C HIS A 431 4.10 -16.72 3.90
N VAL A 432 3.35 -15.60 3.91
CA VAL A 432 1.92 -15.58 3.54
C VAL A 432 1.74 -15.01 2.13
N ALA A 433 1.96 -15.86 1.12
CA ALA A 433 1.91 -15.51 -0.29
C ALA A 433 0.62 -14.76 -0.70
N THR A 434 -0.54 -15.19 -0.20
CA THR A 434 -1.83 -14.55 -0.49
C THR A 434 -1.91 -13.13 0.05
N ASP A 435 -1.47 -12.90 1.29
CA ASP A 435 -1.49 -11.56 1.88
C ASP A 435 -0.56 -10.60 1.14
N ASN A 436 0.65 -11.08 0.78
CA ASN A 436 1.60 -10.30 0.00
C ASN A 436 0.99 -9.91 -1.36
N ARG A 437 0.32 -10.87 -2.05
CA ARG A 437 -0.42 -10.58 -3.29
C ARG A 437 -1.49 -9.52 -3.11
N LEU A 438 -2.37 -9.68 -2.11
CA LEU A 438 -3.47 -8.74 -1.87
C LEU A 438 -2.97 -7.33 -1.63
N ARG A 439 -1.95 -7.19 -0.81
CA ARG A 439 -1.35 -5.90 -0.44
C ARG A 439 -0.67 -5.23 -1.64
N THR A 440 0.08 -5.98 -2.44
CA THR A 440 0.71 -5.45 -3.66
C THR A 440 -0.31 -5.04 -4.71
N VAL A 441 -1.39 -5.81 -4.89
CA VAL A 441 -2.49 -5.46 -5.80
C VAL A 441 -3.17 -4.18 -5.36
N ASP A 442 -3.56 -4.09 -4.08
CA ASP A 442 -4.24 -2.91 -3.56
C ASP A 442 -3.35 -1.65 -3.64
N LEU A 443 -2.03 -1.78 -3.41
CA LEU A 443 -1.08 -0.68 -3.63
C LEU A 443 -1.05 -0.24 -5.10
N ARG A 444 -0.96 -1.18 -6.04
CA ARG A 444 -0.89 -0.86 -7.47
C ARG A 444 -2.12 -0.14 -7.99
N LEU A 445 -3.30 -0.41 -7.43
CA LEU A 445 -4.54 0.25 -7.84
C LEU A 445 -4.53 1.77 -7.57
N LEU A 446 -3.68 2.25 -6.64
CA LEU A 446 -3.70 3.65 -6.20
C LEU A 446 -2.34 4.37 -6.30
N SER A 447 -1.23 3.66 -6.54
CA SER A 447 0.12 4.25 -6.50
C SER A 447 0.51 5.05 -7.74
N GLY A 448 -0.30 5.01 -8.82
CA GLY A 448 0.06 5.67 -10.08
C GLY A 448 1.39 5.12 -10.63
N ASN A 449 2.35 6.01 -10.89
CA ASN A 449 3.69 5.65 -11.38
C ASN A 449 4.73 5.33 -10.29
N THR A 450 4.40 5.55 -9.01
CA THR A 450 5.29 5.15 -7.89
C THR A 450 5.52 3.64 -7.93
N ALA A 451 6.78 3.20 -7.82
CA ALA A 451 7.12 1.78 -7.90
C ALA A 451 6.50 1.02 -6.72
N VAL A 452 5.78 -0.06 -7.02
CA VAL A 452 5.22 -0.92 -5.98
C VAL A 452 6.09 -2.14 -5.81
N HIS A 453 6.57 -2.33 -4.59
CA HIS A 453 7.36 -3.46 -4.17
C HIS A 453 6.51 -4.45 -3.38
N SER A 454 6.80 -5.74 -3.55
CA SER A 454 6.27 -6.75 -2.63
C SER A 454 6.81 -6.52 -1.23
N ASP A 455 6.13 -7.04 -0.21
CA ASP A 455 6.85 -7.43 0.99
C ASP A 455 7.90 -8.49 0.62
N MET A 456 9.03 -8.48 1.32
CA MET A 456 10.09 -9.43 1.04
C MET A 456 9.59 -10.85 1.24
N PHE A 457 9.57 -11.62 0.16
CA PHE A 457 9.08 -12.99 0.23
C PHE A 457 10.16 -13.94 0.73
N MET A 458 9.72 -14.97 1.45
CA MET A 458 10.58 -15.98 2.07
C MET A 458 9.85 -17.32 2.14
N TRP A 459 10.60 -18.39 2.31
CA TRP A 459 10.09 -19.76 2.48
C TRP A 459 11.05 -20.61 3.30
N HIS A 460 10.60 -21.78 3.75
CA HIS A 460 11.46 -22.73 4.44
C HIS A 460 12.29 -23.54 3.43
N PRO A 461 13.59 -23.78 3.67
CA PRO A 461 14.43 -24.54 2.72
C PRO A 461 13.96 -25.98 2.44
N GLU A 462 13.10 -26.55 3.29
CA GLU A 462 12.51 -27.88 3.12
C GLU A 462 11.15 -27.87 2.42
N ASP A 463 10.63 -26.70 2.02
CA ASP A 463 9.41 -26.61 1.21
C ASP A 463 9.65 -27.24 -0.17
N ASP A 464 8.59 -27.81 -0.77
CA ASP A 464 8.63 -28.15 -2.18
C ASP A 464 8.95 -26.92 -3.03
N VAL A 465 9.74 -27.09 -4.09
CA VAL A 465 10.17 -25.98 -4.94
C VAL A 465 8.97 -25.22 -5.56
N GLU A 466 7.87 -25.91 -5.84
CA GLU A 466 6.64 -25.31 -6.34
C GLU A 466 5.94 -24.45 -5.27
N ALA A 467 6.04 -24.82 -3.98
CA ALA A 467 5.53 -24.02 -2.87
C ALA A 467 6.40 -22.79 -2.64
N ALA A 468 7.73 -22.95 -2.71
CA ALA A 468 8.67 -21.83 -2.68
C ALA A 468 8.43 -20.85 -3.85
N ALA A 469 8.21 -21.36 -5.06
CA ALA A 469 7.91 -20.54 -6.24
C ALA A 469 6.62 -19.74 -6.08
N LEU A 470 5.61 -20.27 -5.39
CA LEU A 470 4.36 -19.56 -5.15
C LEU A 470 4.56 -18.24 -4.40
N GLN A 471 5.58 -18.14 -3.54
CA GLN A 471 5.93 -16.90 -2.87
C GLN A 471 6.31 -15.81 -3.89
N PHE A 472 7.17 -16.14 -4.86
CA PHE A 472 7.54 -15.23 -5.96
C PHE A 472 6.34 -14.94 -6.87
N LEU A 473 5.64 -15.96 -7.33
CA LEU A 473 4.53 -15.84 -8.28
C LEU A 473 3.38 -14.99 -7.73
N SER A 474 3.18 -15.00 -6.41
CA SER A 474 2.16 -14.18 -5.77
C SER A 474 2.42 -12.68 -5.87
N VAL A 475 3.67 -12.28 -6.10
CA VAL A 475 4.08 -10.87 -6.22
C VAL A 475 4.54 -10.50 -7.64
N LEU A 476 4.25 -11.33 -8.61
CA LEU A 476 4.74 -11.21 -10.00
C LEU A 476 4.48 -9.83 -10.62
N PHE A 477 3.35 -9.21 -10.29
CA PHE A 477 2.94 -7.91 -10.83
C PHE A 477 3.44 -6.71 -10.02
N ALA A 478 4.42 -6.90 -9.15
CA ALA A 478 5.11 -5.86 -8.40
C ALA A 478 6.62 -6.05 -8.54
N VAL A 479 7.42 -5.12 -8.06
CA VAL A 479 8.88 -5.32 -7.99
C VAL A 479 9.18 -6.32 -6.87
N PRO A 480 9.83 -7.46 -7.16
CA PRO A 480 10.07 -8.49 -6.16
C PRO A 480 11.18 -8.11 -5.17
N GLN A 481 10.89 -8.26 -3.87
CA GLN A 481 11.89 -8.22 -2.81
C GLN A 481 12.08 -9.62 -2.23
N LEU A 482 13.30 -10.12 -2.19
CA LEU A 482 13.65 -11.45 -1.67
C LEU A 482 14.33 -11.34 -0.31
N SER A 483 14.00 -12.23 0.63
CA SER A 483 14.68 -12.30 1.93
C SER A 483 14.82 -13.74 2.44
N VAL A 484 15.62 -14.53 1.75
CA VAL A 484 16.09 -15.85 2.20
C VAL A 484 17.61 -15.86 2.22
N ARG A 485 18.24 -16.69 3.04
CA ARG A 485 19.69 -16.90 2.97
C ARG A 485 20.03 -17.77 1.77
N LEU A 486 20.51 -17.13 0.70
CA LEU A 486 20.79 -17.79 -0.58
C LEU A 486 21.88 -18.88 -0.47
N GLU A 487 22.82 -18.71 0.48
CA GLU A 487 23.81 -19.74 0.78
C GLU A 487 23.21 -21.03 1.37
N ARG A 488 21.97 -20.98 1.93
CA ARG A 488 21.34 -22.07 2.67
C ARG A 488 20.18 -22.75 1.95
N ILE A 489 19.64 -22.15 0.89
CA ILE A 489 18.56 -22.77 0.13
C ILE A 489 19.09 -23.88 -0.79
N PRO A 490 18.28 -24.92 -1.10
CA PRO A 490 18.64 -26.00 -2.03
C PRO A 490 19.01 -25.47 -3.43
N PRO A 491 19.80 -26.23 -4.21
CA PRO A 491 20.18 -25.84 -5.57
C PRO A 491 19.00 -25.60 -6.52
N ASP A 492 17.95 -26.41 -6.44
CA ASP A 492 16.73 -26.29 -7.22
C ASP A 492 15.93 -25.03 -6.85
N HIS A 493 15.91 -24.63 -5.57
CA HIS A 493 15.33 -23.35 -5.17
C HIS A 493 16.09 -22.16 -5.77
N ARG A 494 17.43 -22.22 -5.86
CA ARG A 494 18.21 -21.19 -6.55
C ARG A 494 17.94 -21.16 -8.05
N GLU A 495 17.82 -22.35 -8.70
CA GLU A 495 17.42 -22.46 -10.11
C GLU A 495 16.03 -21.85 -10.33
N MET A 496 15.06 -22.11 -9.45
CA MET A 496 13.72 -21.54 -9.45
C MET A 496 13.76 -20.01 -9.35
N VAL A 497 14.50 -19.46 -8.37
CA VAL A 497 14.65 -18.00 -8.21
C VAL A 497 15.24 -17.38 -9.47
N ARG A 498 16.30 -17.97 -10.03
CA ARG A 498 16.92 -17.49 -11.29
C ARG A 498 15.90 -17.48 -12.42
N HIS A 499 15.18 -18.59 -12.63
CA HIS A 499 14.19 -18.71 -13.71
C HIS A 499 13.11 -17.63 -13.62
N TRP A 500 12.50 -17.42 -12.44
CA TRP A 500 11.43 -16.46 -12.27
C TRP A 500 11.93 -15.00 -12.22
N THR A 501 13.15 -14.75 -11.72
CA THR A 501 13.76 -13.41 -11.81
C THR A 501 14.06 -13.05 -13.27
N ASP A 502 14.66 -13.97 -14.04
CA ASP A 502 14.92 -13.78 -15.46
C ASP A 502 13.62 -13.57 -16.25
N TYR A 503 12.58 -14.34 -15.94
CA TYR A 503 11.25 -14.14 -16.53
C TYR A 503 10.72 -12.74 -16.21
N TRP A 504 10.77 -12.34 -14.95
CA TRP A 504 10.31 -11.03 -14.49
C TRP A 504 11.06 -9.89 -15.17
N VAL A 505 12.38 -9.94 -15.22
CA VAL A 505 13.23 -8.91 -15.85
C VAL A 505 12.92 -8.77 -17.34
N ARG A 506 12.79 -9.89 -18.07
CA ARG A 506 12.45 -9.88 -19.51
C ARG A 506 11.05 -9.31 -19.78
N ASN A 507 10.13 -9.45 -18.86
CA ASN A 507 8.72 -9.04 -19.01
C ASN A 507 8.37 -7.81 -18.17
N ARG A 508 9.35 -7.14 -17.57
CA ARG A 508 9.17 -6.03 -16.61
C ARG A 508 8.23 -4.95 -17.14
N GLU A 509 8.39 -4.53 -18.38
CA GLU A 509 7.56 -3.49 -19.00
C GLU A 509 6.08 -3.91 -19.05
N VAL A 510 5.79 -5.13 -19.45
CA VAL A 510 4.42 -5.63 -19.48
C VAL A 510 3.86 -5.76 -18.06
N LEU A 511 4.65 -6.31 -17.13
CA LEU A 511 4.24 -6.55 -15.74
C LEU A 511 3.97 -5.25 -14.97
N LEU A 512 4.78 -4.20 -15.18
CA LEU A 512 4.68 -2.95 -14.44
C LEU A 512 3.89 -1.86 -15.17
N ASP A 513 4.04 -1.74 -16.49
CA ASP A 513 3.48 -0.64 -17.30
C ASP A 513 2.28 -1.07 -18.17
N GLY A 514 2.08 -2.38 -18.39
CA GLY A 514 0.90 -2.90 -19.06
C GLY A 514 -0.39 -2.55 -18.31
N THR A 515 -1.51 -2.59 -19.03
CA THR A 515 -2.83 -2.41 -18.39
C THR A 515 -3.02 -3.49 -17.34
N PHE A 516 -3.00 -3.10 -16.08
CA PHE A 516 -3.12 -3.98 -14.91
C PHE A 516 -4.59 -4.28 -14.61
N ILE A 517 -4.97 -5.57 -14.61
CA ILE A 517 -6.35 -6.01 -14.42
C ILE A 517 -6.41 -7.12 -13.36
N PRO A 518 -6.59 -6.79 -12.09
CA PRO A 518 -6.91 -7.76 -11.06
C PRO A 518 -8.41 -8.06 -11.07
N HIS A 519 -8.79 -9.34 -11.08
CA HIS A 519 -10.19 -9.78 -11.14
C HIS A 519 -10.69 -10.26 -9.78
N ALA A 520 -11.98 -10.09 -9.53
CA ALA A 520 -12.72 -10.59 -8.40
C ALA A 520 -12.07 -10.24 -7.02
N PRO A 521 -12.03 -8.95 -6.65
CA PRO A 521 -11.45 -8.47 -5.39
C PRO A 521 -12.07 -9.14 -4.16
N LEU A 522 -13.36 -9.51 -4.18
CA LEU A 522 -14.04 -10.26 -3.11
C LEU A 522 -13.53 -11.70 -2.96
N ALA A 523 -12.96 -12.27 -4.02
CA ALA A 523 -12.36 -13.60 -4.04
C ALA A 523 -10.83 -13.55 -3.93
N ASN A 524 -10.26 -12.46 -3.43
CA ASN A 524 -8.82 -12.28 -3.23
C ASN A 524 -8.00 -12.33 -4.53
N TYR A 525 -8.53 -11.76 -5.62
CA TYR A 525 -7.84 -11.65 -6.92
C TYR A 525 -7.31 -13.01 -7.44
N PRO A 526 -8.18 -13.99 -7.72
CA PRO A 526 -7.76 -15.33 -8.15
C PRO A 526 -7.17 -15.36 -9.56
N LEU A 527 -7.34 -14.29 -10.32
CA LEU A 527 -6.77 -14.07 -11.65
C LEU A 527 -6.28 -12.63 -11.74
N ILE A 528 -5.04 -12.44 -12.18
CA ILE A 528 -4.45 -11.12 -12.40
C ILE A 528 -3.81 -11.10 -13.79
N GLU A 529 -3.96 -9.97 -14.49
CA GLU A 529 -3.45 -9.78 -15.82
C GLU A 529 -2.64 -8.49 -15.96
N ALA A 530 -1.68 -8.52 -16.86
CA ALA A 530 -1.04 -7.34 -17.42
C ALA A 530 -1.07 -7.42 -18.94
N VAL A 531 -1.62 -6.40 -19.59
CA VAL A 531 -1.80 -6.37 -21.05
C VAL A 531 -0.94 -5.26 -21.63
N GLY A 532 0.12 -5.67 -22.34
CA GLY A 532 0.97 -4.81 -23.15
C GLY A 532 0.51 -4.77 -24.62
N GLU A 533 1.28 -4.09 -25.46
CA GLU A 533 0.98 -3.99 -26.90
C GLU A 533 1.07 -5.35 -27.62
N THR A 534 2.14 -6.09 -27.36
CA THR A 534 2.47 -7.34 -28.06
C THR A 534 2.27 -8.59 -27.23
N LYS A 535 2.12 -8.46 -25.91
CA LYS A 535 2.04 -9.57 -24.96
C LYS A 535 1.01 -9.33 -23.89
N ARG A 536 0.30 -10.39 -23.51
CA ARG A 536 -0.57 -10.48 -22.35
C ARG A 536 0.00 -11.52 -21.38
N ILE A 537 0.09 -11.16 -20.12
CA ILE A 537 0.55 -12.05 -19.04
C ILE A 537 -0.58 -12.24 -18.05
N VAL A 538 -0.90 -13.49 -17.76
CA VAL A 538 -1.99 -13.90 -16.86
C VAL A 538 -1.41 -14.80 -15.77
N ALA A 539 -1.69 -14.52 -14.50
CA ALA A 539 -1.40 -15.44 -13.39
C ALA A 539 -2.71 -15.94 -12.77
N LEU A 540 -2.79 -17.28 -12.61
CA LEU A 540 -3.94 -17.97 -12.06
C LEU A 540 -3.59 -18.46 -10.65
N TYR A 541 -4.25 -17.91 -9.62
CA TYR A 541 -4.07 -18.30 -8.22
C TYR A 541 -5.17 -19.26 -7.71
N GLY A 542 -6.05 -19.70 -8.61
CA GLY A 542 -7.15 -20.62 -8.36
C GLY A 542 -7.65 -21.25 -9.65
N ASP A 543 -8.72 -22.02 -9.57
CA ASP A 543 -9.35 -22.66 -10.73
C ASP A 543 -10.13 -21.62 -11.56
N GLN A 544 -9.43 -20.84 -12.37
CA GLN A 544 -9.97 -19.81 -13.25
C GLN A 544 -9.80 -20.21 -14.72
N ILE A 545 -10.63 -19.63 -15.59
CA ILE A 545 -10.56 -19.76 -17.04
C ILE A 545 -9.96 -18.48 -17.61
N VAL A 546 -8.98 -18.60 -18.48
CA VAL A 546 -8.43 -17.48 -19.24
C VAL A 546 -9.32 -17.25 -20.46
N HIS A 547 -9.96 -16.09 -20.54
CA HIS A 547 -10.79 -15.72 -21.69
C HIS A 547 -9.96 -14.94 -22.70
N LEU A 548 -9.91 -15.41 -23.95
CA LEU A 548 -9.29 -14.72 -25.08
C LEU A 548 -10.39 -14.12 -25.95
N PRO A 549 -10.54 -12.78 -25.96
CA PRO A 549 -11.52 -12.12 -26.82
C PRO A 549 -11.13 -12.21 -28.32
N GLU A 550 -12.05 -11.90 -29.20
CA GLU A 550 -11.84 -11.93 -30.67
C GLU A 550 -10.70 -11.01 -31.14
N ASP A 551 -10.44 -9.92 -30.41
CA ASP A 551 -9.39 -8.94 -30.71
C ASP A 551 -8.03 -9.30 -30.11
N HIS A 552 -7.89 -10.49 -29.50
CA HIS A 552 -6.60 -10.96 -28.96
C HIS A 552 -5.56 -11.30 -30.03
N HIS A 553 -5.95 -11.38 -31.27
CA HIS A 553 -5.07 -11.76 -32.37
C HIS A 553 -3.75 -10.97 -32.41
N ARG A 554 -2.64 -11.67 -32.70
CA ARG A 554 -1.27 -11.17 -32.81
C ARG A 554 -0.58 -10.78 -31.46
N ARG A 555 -1.20 -11.03 -30.30
CA ARG A 555 -0.48 -10.93 -29.04
C ARG A 555 0.00 -12.29 -28.57
N ALA A 556 1.21 -12.34 -28.06
CA ALA A 556 1.65 -13.49 -27.28
C ALA A 556 0.88 -13.56 -25.95
N LEU A 557 0.65 -14.76 -25.44
CA LEU A 557 0.01 -14.99 -24.16
C LEU A 557 0.90 -15.87 -23.29
N ASP A 558 1.26 -15.36 -22.12
CA ASP A 558 1.85 -16.17 -21.06
C ASP A 558 0.80 -16.44 -19.98
N VAL A 559 0.66 -17.69 -19.56
CA VAL A 559 -0.20 -18.07 -18.45
C VAL A 559 0.61 -18.79 -17.39
N ILE A 560 0.72 -18.15 -16.23
CA ILE A 560 1.39 -18.69 -15.06
C ILE A 560 0.37 -19.47 -14.20
N ASN A 561 0.65 -20.75 -13.98
CA ASN A 561 -0.18 -21.61 -13.17
C ASN A 561 0.23 -21.57 -11.68
N ALA A 562 -0.11 -20.50 -10.98
CA ALA A 562 0.09 -20.38 -9.54
C ALA A 562 -1.00 -21.11 -8.71
N GLY A 563 -1.84 -21.92 -9.35
CA GLY A 563 -2.85 -22.77 -8.73
C GLY A 563 -2.30 -24.15 -8.31
N HIS A 564 -3.15 -24.93 -7.70
CA HIS A 564 -2.78 -26.28 -7.19
C HIS A 564 -3.02 -27.41 -8.21
N ARG A 565 -3.67 -27.15 -9.34
CA ARG A 565 -3.95 -28.15 -10.39
C ARG A 565 -2.94 -28.04 -11.52
N SER A 566 -2.51 -29.19 -12.07
CA SER A 566 -1.57 -29.22 -13.20
C SER A 566 -2.29 -29.01 -14.55
N ARG A 567 -3.05 -27.94 -14.67
CA ARG A 567 -3.77 -27.58 -15.91
C ARG A 567 -4.08 -26.09 -15.99
N VAL A 568 -4.14 -25.60 -17.23
CA VAL A 568 -4.67 -24.29 -17.61
C VAL A 568 -5.82 -24.50 -18.59
N ILE A 569 -6.91 -23.75 -18.42
CA ILE A 569 -8.05 -23.73 -19.33
C ILE A 569 -8.10 -22.35 -19.99
N VAL A 570 -8.17 -22.35 -21.33
CA VAL A 570 -8.29 -21.16 -22.16
C VAL A 570 -9.56 -21.25 -22.98
N GLU A 571 -10.45 -20.28 -22.85
CA GLU A 571 -11.63 -20.11 -23.67
C GLU A 571 -11.35 -19.05 -24.75
N VAL A 572 -11.61 -19.40 -26.00
CA VAL A 572 -11.35 -18.58 -27.18
C VAL A 572 -12.68 -18.12 -27.75
N GLY A 573 -12.91 -16.79 -27.80
CA GLY A 573 -14.16 -16.20 -28.28
C GLY A 573 -14.22 -16.01 -29.79
N GLY A 574 -13.06 -15.92 -30.47
CA GLY A 574 -12.97 -15.72 -31.91
C GLY A 574 -11.97 -16.65 -32.60
N ARG A 575 -11.85 -16.53 -33.93
CA ARG A 575 -10.82 -17.26 -34.69
C ARG A 575 -9.49 -16.51 -34.60
N LEU A 576 -8.54 -17.04 -33.80
CA LEU A 576 -7.24 -16.40 -33.57
C LEU A 576 -6.12 -16.95 -34.46
N GLY A 577 -6.33 -18.12 -35.10
CA GLY A 577 -5.36 -18.77 -36.00
C GLY A 577 -4.38 -19.67 -35.26
N ARG A 578 -3.23 -19.92 -35.88
CA ARG A 578 -2.21 -20.84 -35.40
C ARG A 578 -1.30 -20.18 -34.37
N PHE A 579 -1.09 -20.88 -33.26
CA PHE A 579 -0.14 -20.52 -32.18
C PHE A 579 0.82 -21.68 -31.94
N ASP A 580 2.09 -21.37 -31.74
CA ASP A 580 3.05 -22.29 -31.16
C ASP A 580 3.01 -22.13 -29.66
N TYR A 581 3.01 -23.25 -28.92
CA TYR A 581 3.03 -23.19 -27.47
C TYR A 581 4.19 -23.99 -26.89
N ARG A 582 4.70 -23.48 -25.75
CA ARG A 582 5.67 -24.12 -24.90
C ARG A 582 5.15 -24.14 -23.47
N VAL A 583 5.34 -25.25 -22.79
CA VAL A 583 5.08 -25.40 -21.36
C VAL A 583 6.39 -25.68 -20.66
N SER A 584 6.65 -24.98 -19.56
CA SER A 584 7.79 -25.22 -18.68
C SER A 584 7.33 -25.45 -17.24
N ASP A 585 8.15 -26.19 -16.48
CA ASP A 585 8.00 -26.34 -15.04
C ASP A 585 8.50 -25.08 -14.29
N THR A 586 8.47 -25.12 -12.96
CA THR A 586 8.89 -23.99 -12.12
C THR A 586 10.40 -23.70 -12.16
N LEU A 587 11.21 -24.61 -12.73
CA LEU A 587 12.65 -24.44 -12.95
C LEU A 587 12.97 -23.96 -14.37
N GLY A 588 11.93 -23.73 -15.21
CA GLY A 588 12.08 -23.35 -16.60
C GLY A 588 12.40 -24.51 -17.56
N ARG A 589 12.39 -25.74 -17.06
CA ARG A 589 12.64 -26.94 -17.88
C ARG A 589 11.42 -27.21 -18.75
N GLU A 590 11.66 -27.53 -20.02
CA GLU A 590 10.57 -27.81 -20.95
C GLU A 590 9.80 -29.06 -20.53
N PHE A 591 8.49 -28.90 -20.37
CA PHE A 591 7.54 -29.97 -20.06
C PHE A 591 6.83 -30.47 -21.33
N GLY A 592 6.68 -29.62 -22.33
CA GLY A 592 6.12 -29.94 -23.63
C GLY A 592 6.00 -28.73 -24.54
N SER A 593 6.00 -28.97 -25.84
CA SER A 593 5.81 -27.95 -26.88
C SER A 593 5.07 -28.53 -28.09
N SER A 594 4.27 -27.70 -28.76
CA SER A 594 3.56 -28.05 -30.02
C SER A 594 2.92 -26.80 -30.62
N SER A 595 2.13 -27.01 -31.70
CA SER A 595 1.29 -25.96 -32.28
C SER A 595 -0.19 -26.28 -32.08
N VAL A 596 -1.02 -25.24 -31.99
CA VAL A 596 -2.47 -25.34 -31.85
C VAL A 596 -3.17 -24.31 -32.73
N GLU A 597 -4.25 -24.71 -33.37
CA GLU A 597 -5.15 -23.78 -34.09
C GLU A 597 -6.23 -23.31 -33.13
N LEU A 598 -6.20 -22.03 -32.78
CA LEU A 598 -7.15 -21.43 -31.84
C LEU A 598 -8.39 -20.91 -32.59
N ASN A 599 -9.44 -21.71 -32.57
CA ASN A 599 -10.79 -21.37 -33.02
C ASN A 599 -11.72 -21.16 -31.83
N PRO A 600 -12.93 -20.59 -31.99
CA PRO A 600 -13.89 -20.49 -30.91
C PRO A 600 -14.09 -21.82 -30.19
N GLY A 601 -13.88 -21.85 -28.86
CA GLY A 601 -13.98 -23.07 -28.05
C GLY A 601 -13.11 -23.05 -26.80
N VAL A 602 -13.05 -24.20 -26.12
CA VAL A 602 -12.32 -24.38 -24.86
C VAL A 602 -11.12 -25.28 -25.06
N TYR A 603 -9.95 -24.81 -24.69
CA TYR A 603 -8.67 -25.52 -24.79
C TYR A 603 -8.14 -25.84 -23.40
N ARG A 604 -7.57 -27.04 -23.25
CA ARG A 604 -6.94 -27.47 -22.03
C ARG A 604 -5.48 -27.78 -22.27
N PHE A 605 -4.61 -27.12 -21.49
CA PHE A 605 -3.16 -27.37 -21.49
C PHE A 605 -2.74 -28.03 -20.19
N SER A 606 -1.85 -29.03 -20.27
CA SER A 606 -1.20 -29.63 -19.09
C SER A 606 -0.03 -28.74 -18.71
N VAL A 607 -0.21 -27.97 -17.62
CA VAL A 607 0.80 -27.04 -17.10
C VAL A 607 1.06 -27.42 -15.66
N PRO A 608 2.29 -27.76 -15.28
CA PRO A 608 2.62 -28.09 -13.89
C PRO A 608 2.23 -26.99 -12.89
N ARG A 609 2.17 -27.34 -11.60
CA ARG A 609 2.07 -26.32 -10.54
C ARG A 609 3.28 -25.39 -10.63
N SER A 610 3.04 -24.11 -10.40
CA SER A 610 4.06 -23.06 -10.51
C SER A 610 4.79 -23.09 -11.85
N GLY A 611 4.16 -23.61 -12.91
CA GLY A 611 4.70 -23.66 -14.27
C GLY A 611 4.15 -22.56 -15.17
N LEU A 612 4.69 -22.49 -16.37
CA LEU A 612 4.40 -21.46 -17.38
C LEU A 612 3.92 -22.10 -18.68
N LEU A 613 2.85 -21.55 -19.25
CA LEU A 613 2.42 -21.76 -20.63
C LEU A 613 2.70 -20.48 -21.43
N GLU A 614 3.49 -20.60 -22.47
CA GLU A 614 3.77 -19.52 -23.43
C GLU A 614 3.08 -19.88 -24.75
N LEU A 615 2.23 -18.98 -25.25
CA LEU A 615 1.55 -19.08 -26.54
C LEU A 615 2.03 -17.92 -27.43
N THR A 616 2.64 -18.23 -28.57
CA THR A 616 3.15 -17.24 -29.52
C THR A 616 2.44 -17.40 -30.85
N PRO A 617 1.89 -16.33 -31.47
CA PRO A 617 1.29 -16.39 -32.77
C PRO A 617 2.31 -16.95 -33.78
N ALA A 618 1.92 -18.00 -34.53
CA ALA A 618 2.75 -18.53 -35.58
C ALA A 618 2.81 -17.53 -36.77
N PRO A 619 3.90 -17.50 -37.54
CA PRO A 619 4.07 -16.64 -38.71
C PRO A 619 2.97 -16.76 -39.74
#